data_d8a03818287ab67e55dcf2e159d814eb
#
_entry.id   d8a03818287ab67e55dcf2e159d814eb
#
_cell.length_a   1.000
_cell.length_b   1.000
_cell.length_c   1.000
_cell.angle_alpha   90.00
_cell.angle_beta   90.00
_cell.angle_gamma   90.00
#
_symmetry.space_group_name_H-M   'P 1'
#
loop_
_entity.id
_entity.type
_entity.pdbx_description
1 polymer ?
#
loop_
_entity_poly.entity_id
_entity_poly.type
_entity_poly.pdbx_seq_one_letter_code
_entity_poly.pdbx_strand_id
1 'polypeptide(L)'
;MATEIKFGTSGWRAIVADEFTFGNVRRAVTGIAKYVAAQPGEHSVLVGRDPRFLGELFVAKTANLLASHGVRPLVIPEAAPTPAISYAVRQHKTGGAINFTASHNPPEYNGIKFSTPDGAPALPEVTKQIEANIQALGDAPVADAAEPKEKFEEVDVKPSYLKRLADLVDLKAVQKSGIKVVFDPFWGAARGYSCHILREHGVEVATVHDYRDVLFGGHAPEPDDHLLGKCKEKMKETGAALGIATDGDADRFGIVDGDGTFIQPNYVIALLFDYLVETRGWRNGVAKSVATTNLVNALAEFHKIELHETPVGFKYIGELINKDAIVIGGEESAGLTIRGHVPEXXXX
;
A
#
# COMPACT_ATOMS: atom_id res chain seq x y z
N MET A 1 -3.15 30.35 -13.03
CA MET A 1 -4.21 29.50 -12.43
C MET A 1 -3.53 28.43 -11.58
N ALA A 2 -4.09 28.16 -10.38
CA ALA A 2 -3.54 27.10 -9.52
C ALA A 2 -3.70 25.73 -10.19
N THR A 3 -2.73 24.85 -9.96
CA THR A 3 -2.81 23.46 -10.42
C THR A 3 -4.06 22.78 -9.86
N GLU A 4 -4.79 22.10 -10.69
CA GLU A 4 -5.94 21.31 -10.25
C GLU A 4 -5.45 20.04 -9.55
N ILE A 5 -5.77 19.89 -8.27
CA ILE A 5 -5.40 18.73 -7.47
C ILE A 5 -6.62 17.82 -7.36
N LYS A 6 -6.53 16.64 -7.97
CA LYS A 6 -7.61 15.64 -7.96
C LYS A 6 -7.10 14.33 -7.39
N PHE A 7 -7.83 13.82 -6.41
CA PHE A 7 -7.57 12.49 -5.84
C PHE A 7 -8.30 11.45 -6.68
N GLY A 8 -7.56 10.75 -7.50
CA GLY A 8 -8.08 9.65 -8.32
C GLY A 8 -8.43 8.41 -7.49
N THR A 9 -8.38 7.25 -8.11
CA THR A 9 -8.67 5.97 -7.43
C THR A 9 -7.64 5.65 -6.35
N SER A 10 -6.40 6.15 -6.47
CA SER A 10 -5.29 5.82 -5.57
C SER A 10 -4.50 7.05 -5.15
N GLY A 11 -5.17 8.15 -4.89
CA GLY A 11 -4.55 9.39 -4.46
C GLY A 11 -4.27 10.37 -5.60
N TRP A 12 -3.60 11.48 -5.26
CA TRP A 12 -3.12 12.47 -6.23
C TRP A 12 -1.66 12.17 -6.56
N ARG A 13 -1.33 12.04 -7.85
CA ARG A 13 0.05 11.77 -8.32
C ARG A 13 0.42 12.77 -9.41
N ALA A 14 1.67 13.24 -9.39
CA ALA A 14 2.16 14.18 -10.39
C ALA A 14 3.69 14.17 -10.45
N ILE A 15 4.24 14.80 -11.51
CA ILE A 15 5.70 14.89 -11.72
C ILE A 15 6.30 15.90 -10.74
N VAL A 16 7.37 15.49 -10.07
CA VAL A 16 8.10 16.31 -9.09
C VAL A 16 8.70 17.52 -9.81
N ALA A 17 8.57 18.70 -9.21
CA ALA A 17 8.99 20.01 -9.72
C ALA A 17 8.14 20.54 -10.88
N ASP A 18 7.19 19.77 -11.40
CA ASP A 18 6.17 20.29 -12.33
C ASP A 18 4.89 20.58 -11.53
N GLU A 19 4.01 19.62 -11.43
CA GLU A 19 2.78 19.77 -10.61
C GLU A 19 2.99 19.38 -9.15
N PHE A 20 3.82 18.36 -8.88
CA PHE A 20 4.11 17.92 -7.51
C PHE A 20 5.20 18.83 -6.91
N THR A 21 4.77 20.02 -6.50
CA THR A 21 5.62 21.06 -5.89
C THR A 21 5.30 21.19 -4.40
N PHE A 22 6.22 21.75 -3.63
CA PHE A 22 5.95 22.04 -2.21
C PHE A 22 4.71 22.93 -2.03
N GLY A 23 4.48 23.87 -2.96
CA GLY A 23 3.29 24.72 -2.93
C GLY A 23 1.99 23.91 -3.06
N ASN A 24 1.94 23.02 -4.05
CA ASN A 24 0.76 22.20 -4.29
C ASN A 24 0.58 21.13 -3.19
N VAL A 25 1.68 20.59 -2.67
CA VAL A 25 1.62 19.68 -1.51
C VAL A 25 1.00 20.40 -0.30
N ARG A 26 1.42 21.65 -0.02
CA ARG A 26 0.82 22.43 1.07
C ARG A 26 -0.69 22.63 0.86
N ARG A 27 -1.13 22.90 -0.37
CA ARG A 27 -2.56 23.03 -0.69
C ARG A 27 -3.30 21.72 -0.42
N ALA A 28 -2.76 20.59 -0.90
CA ALA A 28 -3.37 19.27 -0.70
C ALA A 28 -3.46 18.92 0.80
N VAL A 29 -2.36 19.11 1.54
CA VAL A 29 -2.30 18.84 2.98
C VAL A 29 -3.26 19.74 3.76
N THR A 30 -3.37 21.02 3.37
CA THR A 30 -4.34 21.93 4.01
C THR A 30 -5.77 21.43 3.79
N GLY A 31 -6.09 20.96 2.59
CA GLY A 31 -7.42 20.38 2.32
C GLY A 31 -7.70 19.17 3.20
N ILE A 32 -6.70 18.29 3.36
CA ILE A 32 -6.81 17.11 4.24
C ILE A 32 -6.95 17.54 5.71
N ALA A 33 -6.11 18.49 6.17
CA ALA A 33 -6.16 18.99 7.56
C ALA A 33 -7.54 19.55 7.90
N LYS A 34 -8.12 20.35 7.00
CA LYS A 34 -9.48 20.89 7.17
C LYS A 34 -10.53 19.77 7.22
N TYR A 35 -10.36 18.76 6.38
CA TYR A 35 -11.27 17.59 6.40
C TYR A 35 -11.19 16.88 7.75
N VAL A 36 -9.98 16.55 8.21
CA VAL A 36 -9.78 15.81 9.48
C VAL A 36 -10.30 16.63 10.66
N ALA A 37 -9.99 17.94 10.71
CA ALA A 37 -10.42 18.81 11.80
C ALA A 37 -11.96 18.96 11.88
N ALA A 38 -12.66 18.71 10.77
CA ALA A 38 -14.13 18.77 10.73
C ALA A 38 -14.80 17.46 11.13
N GLN A 39 -14.04 16.37 11.26
CA GLN A 39 -14.61 15.07 11.62
C GLN A 39 -14.76 14.95 13.14
N PRO A 40 -15.71 14.14 13.63
CA PRO A 40 -15.76 13.85 15.06
C PRO A 40 -14.59 12.93 15.46
N GLY A 41 -14.13 13.04 16.70
CA GLY A 41 -13.14 12.15 17.26
C GLY A 41 -11.72 12.70 17.25
N GLU A 42 -10.76 11.84 17.06
CA GLU A 42 -9.34 12.16 17.17
C GLU A 42 -8.82 12.93 15.96
N HIS A 43 -8.32 14.13 16.19
CA HIS A 43 -7.74 14.95 15.13
C HIS A 43 -6.24 14.70 15.03
N SER A 44 -5.87 13.47 14.67
CA SER A 44 -4.48 13.08 14.46
C SER A 44 -4.34 12.37 13.12
N VAL A 45 -3.14 12.45 12.52
CA VAL A 45 -2.86 11.85 11.21
C VAL A 45 -1.46 11.24 11.24
N LEU A 46 -1.34 9.98 10.83
CA LEU A 46 -0.05 9.37 10.54
C LEU A 46 0.51 9.97 9.26
N VAL A 47 1.80 10.27 9.23
CA VAL A 47 2.46 10.79 8.03
C VAL A 47 3.63 9.87 7.69
N GLY A 48 3.50 9.18 6.56
CA GLY A 48 4.51 8.22 6.09
C GLY A 48 4.88 8.44 4.64
N ARG A 49 5.74 7.55 4.14
CA ARG A 49 6.24 7.66 2.76
C ARG A 49 6.79 6.33 2.26
N ASP A 50 6.91 6.24 0.93
CA ASP A 50 7.78 5.25 0.28
C ASP A 50 9.22 5.83 0.17
N PRO A 51 10.18 5.14 -0.47
CA PRO A 51 11.56 5.64 -0.49
C PRO A 51 11.87 6.70 -1.56
N ARG A 52 10.89 7.27 -2.24
CA ARG A 52 11.07 8.24 -3.32
C ARG A 52 11.84 9.48 -2.88
N PHE A 53 12.40 10.16 -3.88
CA PHE A 53 13.16 11.40 -3.71
C PHE A 53 12.35 12.44 -2.95
N LEU A 54 12.98 13.13 -2.00
CA LEU A 54 12.41 14.18 -1.16
C LEU A 54 11.32 13.70 -0.18
N GLY A 55 11.04 12.40 -0.08
CA GLY A 55 9.98 11.90 0.79
C GLY A 55 10.12 12.36 2.24
N GLU A 56 11.32 12.33 2.80
CA GLU A 56 11.60 12.79 4.16
C GLU A 56 11.19 14.26 4.37
N LEU A 57 11.52 15.09 3.38
CA LEU A 57 11.23 16.52 3.47
C LEU A 57 9.73 16.79 3.33
N PHE A 58 9.04 16.05 2.45
CA PHE A 58 7.57 16.14 2.35
C PHE A 58 6.91 15.75 3.66
N VAL A 59 7.37 14.67 4.31
CA VAL A 59 6.86 14.23 5.62
C VAL A 59 7.06 15.33 6.66
N ALA A 60 8.28 15.87 6.79
CA ALA A 60 8.60 16.88 7.80
C ALA A 60 7.74 18.15 7.62
N LYS A 61 7.66 18.67 6.39
CA LYS A 61 6.87 19.87 6.11
C LYS A 61 5.37 19.63 6.30
N THR A 62 4.89 18.44 5.97
CA THR A 62 3.49 18.06 6.19
C THR A 62 3.16 17.98 7.68
N ALA A 63 4.03 17.41 8.49
CA ALA A 63 3.82 17.34 9.93
C ALA A 63 3.72 18.76 10.54
N ASN A 64 4.60 19.68 10.13
CA ASN A 64 4.54 21.08 10.58
C ASN A 64 3.21 21.73 10.20
N LEU A 65 2.78 21.51 8.96
CA LEU A 65 1.54 22.11 8.44
C LEU A 65 0.29 21.54 9.14
N LEU A 66 0.23 20.23 9.35
CA LEU A 66 -0.87 19.59 10.10
C LEU A 66 -0.98 20.19 11.50
N ALA A 67 0.16 20.30 12.20
CA ALA A 67 0.19 20.88 13.56
C ALA A 67 -0.31 22.34 13.57
N SER A 68 0.04 23.14 12.55
CA SER A 68 -0.43 24.52 12.44
C SER A 68 -1.95 24.61 12.21
N HIS A 69 -2.57 23.55 11.75
CA HIS A 69 -4.02 23.45 11.58
C HIS A 69 -4.72 22.74 12.76
N GLY A 70 -3.99 22.48 13.87
CA GLY A 70 -4.56 21.80 15.04
C GLY A 70 -4.76 20.30 14.87
N VAL A 71 -4.12 19.70 13.86
CA VAL A 71 -4.14 18.25 13.64
C VAL A 71 -2.81 17.67 14.12
N ARG A 72 -2.85 16.74 15.09
CA ARG A 72 -1.64 16.13 15.67
C ARG A 72 -1.00 15.15 14.68
N PRO A 73 0.22 15.44 14.19
CA PRO A 73 0.91 14.48 13.33
C PRO A 73 1.61 13.40 14.16
N LEU A 74 1.55 12.17 13.66
CA LEU A 74 2.40 11.05 14.11
C LEU A 74 3.29 10.69 12.93
N VAL A 75 4.60 10.83 13.09
CA VAL A 75 5.56 10.71 11.98
C VAL A 75 6.11 9.30 11.91
N ILE A 76 6.06 8.70 10.71
CA ILE A 76 6.74 7.42 10.45
C ILE A 76 8.11 7.76 9.88
N PRO A 77 9.20 7.54 10.64
CA PRO A 77 10.53 8.05 10.22
C PRO A 77 11.11 7.32 9.02
N GLU A 78 10.84 6.04 8.88
CA GLU A 78 11.38 5.23 7.79
C GLU A 78 10.33 5.01 6.69
N ALA A 79 10.80 4.69 5.48
CA ALA A 79 9.90 4.29 4.40
C ALA A 79 9.14 3.02 4.81
N ALA A 80 7.84 2.97 4.58
CA ALA A 80 7.00 1.87 5.02
C ALA A 80 5.99 1.46 3.94
N PRO A 81 5.69 0.16 3.83
CA PRO A 81 4.64 -0.31 2.93
C PRO A 81 3.29 0.38 3.20
N THR A 82 2.56 0.69 2.13
CA THR A 82 1.21 1.25 2.26
C THR A 82 0.34 0.42 3.21
N PRO A 83 0.30 -0.94 3.12
CA PRO A 83 -0.52 -1.70 4.07
C PRO A 83 -0.02 -1.64 5.52
N ALA A 84 1.27 -1.42 5.75
CA ALA A 84 1.78 -1.23 7.13
C ALA A 84 1.28 0.10 7.72
N ILE A 85 1.26 1.16 6.91
CA ILE A 85 0.72 2.47 7.31
C ILE A 85 -0.80 2.33 7.58
N SER A 86 -1.52 1.65 6.69
CA SER A 86 -2.95 1.36 6.85
C SER A 86 -3.23 0.62 8.18
N TYR A 87 -2.41 -0.39 8.48
CA TYR A 87 -2.54 -1.14 9.73
C TYR A 87 -2.30 -0.24 10.95
N ALA A 88 -1.29 0.63 10.88
CA ALA A 88 -0.94 1.56 11.97
C ALA A 88 -2.08 2.56 12.24
N VAL A 89 -2.84 3.00 11.23
CA VAL A 89 -4.01 3.87 11.41
C VAL A 89 -4.96 3.22 12.43
N ARG A 90 -5.26 1.95 12.24
CA ARG A 90 -6.17 1.19 13.12
C ARG A 90 -5.57 0.98 14.50
N GLN A 91 -4.26 0.68 14.57
CA GLN A 91 -3.56 0.44 15.84
C GLN A 91 -3.51 1.70 16.72
N HIS A 92 -3.22 2.84 16.10
CA HIS A 92 -3.08 4.12 16.81
C HIS A 92 -4.40 4.91 16.87
N LYS A 93 -5.46 4.42 16.20
CA LYS A 93 -6.80 5.03 16.18
C LYS A 93 -6.75 6.49 15.72
N THR A 94 -5.92 6.75 14.68
CA THR A 94 -5.78 8.12 14.16
C THR A 94 -6.96 8.49 13.26
N GLY A 95 -7.11 9.78 12.98
CA GLY A 95 -8.10 10.28 12.03
C GLY A 95 -7.79 9.94 10.57
N GLY A 96 -6.69 9.23 10.35
CA GLY A 96 -6.28 8.77 9.02
C GLY A 96 -4.77 8.78 8.85
N ALA A 97 -4.32 8.63 7.59
CA ALA A 97 -2.91 8.72 7.24
C ALA A 97 -2.71 9.47 5.93
N ILE A 98 -1.63 10.22 5.87
CA ILE A 98 -1.06 10.77 4.63
C ILE A 98 0.17 9.92 4.30
N ASN A 99 0.17 9.29 3.12
CA ASN A 99 1.31 8.52 2.65
C ASN A 99 1.86 9.15 1.37
N PHE A 100 3.13 9.58 1.39
CA PHE A 100 3.82 10.12 0.22
C PHE A 100 4.32 8.98 -0.63
N THR A 101 3.62 8.72 -1.74
CA THR A 101 3.94 7.65 -2.67
C THR A 101 3.25 7.89 -4.02
N ALA A 102 3.88 7.41 -5.08
CA ALA A 102 3.24 7.28 -6.38
C ALA A 102 3.18 5.80 -6.80
N SER A 103 3.26 4.88 -5.82
CA SER A 103 3.14 3.42 -6.03
C SER A 103 4.11 2.95 -7.13
N HIS A 104 3.58 2.44 -8.23
CA HIS A 104 4.36 1.90 -9.37
C HIS A 104 4.72 2.94 -10.43
N ASN A 105 4.36 4.21 -10.26
CA ASN A 105 4.73 5.25 -11.24
C ASN A 105 6.26 5.41 -11.32
N PRO A 106 6.79 5.84 -12.48
CA PRO A 106 8.23 6.09 -12.66
C PRO A 106 8.83 7.05 -11.61
N PRO A 107 10.16 7.07 -11.48
CA PRO A 107 10.81 7.81 -10.37
C PRO A 107 10.57 9.31 -10.35
N GLU A 108 10.28 9.93 -11.47
CA GLU A 108 9.99 11.36 -11.55
C GLU A 108 8.65 11.74 -10.91
N TYR A 109 7.79 10.77 -10.59
CA TYR A 109 6.50 11.02 -9.92
C TYR A 109 6.63 10.96 -8.40
N ASN A 110 5.76 11.71 -7.72
CA ASN A 110 5.43 11.46 -6.32
C ASN A 110 3.92 11.67 -6.17
N GLY A 111 3.38 11.45 -4.98
CA GLY A 111 1.94 11.57 -4.78
C GLY A 111 1.56 11.60 -3.31
N ILE A 112 0.27 11.77 -3.07
CA ILE A 112 -0.33 11.73 -1.74
C ILE A 112 -1.51 10.76 -1.78
N LYS A 113 -1.43 9.68 -0.99
CA LYS A 113 -2.57 8.83 -0.67
C LYS A 113 -3.12 9.29 0.69
N PHE A 114 -4.44 9.34 0.82
CA PHE A 114 -5.09 9.56 2.12
C PHE A 114 -5.90 8.33 2.49
N SER A 115 -5.62 7.78 3.67
CA SER A 115 -6.38 6.67 4.25
C SER A 115 -7.29 7.19 5.34
N THR A 116 -8.51 6.67 5.41
CA THR A 116 -9.53 7.01 6.42
C THR A 116 -9.25 6.28 7.75
N PRO A 117 -9.97 6.61 8.85
CA PRO A 117 -9.67 6.03 10.18
C PRO A 117 -9.75 4.50 10.28
N ASP A 118 -10.43 3.86 9.34
CA ASP A 118 -10.47 2.39 9.25
C ASP A 118 -9.27 1.79 8.53
N GLY A 119 -8.36 2.63 8.01
CA GLY A 119 -7.18 2.23 7.24
C GLY A 119 -7.44 2.02 5.75
N ALA A 120 -8.68 2.23 5.28
CA ALA A 120 -9.03 2.05 3.87
C ALA A 120 -8.62 3.27 3.03
N PRO A 121 -8.41 3.08 1.72
CA PRO A 121 -8.29 4.23 0.80
C PRO A 121 -9.56 5.07 0.84
N ALA A 122 -9.41 6.39 0.79
CA ALA A 122 -10.53 7.31 0.90
C ALA A 122 -11.56 7.12 -0.22
N LEU A 123 -12.82 6.96 0.16
CA LEU A 123 -13.94 6.87 -0.78
C LEU A 123 -14.21 8.20 -1.47
N PRO A 124 -14.91 8.21 -2.62
CA PRO A 124 -15.14 9.45 -3.39
C PRO A 124 -15.78 10.59 -2.60
N GLU A 125 -16.65 10.29 -1.64
CA GLU A 125 -17.27 11.33 -0.81
C GLU A 125 -16.25 12.04 0.09
N VAL A 126 -15.21 11.33 0.53
CA VAL A 126 -14.11 11.91 1.31
C VAL A 126 -13.20 12.74 0.41
N THR A 127 -12.77 12.18 -0.71
CA THR A 127 -11.85 12.89 -1.62
C THR A 127 -12.50 14.15 -2.19
N LYS A 128 -13.80 14.12 -2.50
CA LYS A 128 -14.53 15.31 -2.98
C LYS A 128 -14.57 16.41 -1.91
N GLN A 129 -14.70 16.07 -0.63
CA GLN A 129 -14.66 17.05 0.45
C GLN A 129 -13.25 17.67 0.57
N ILE A 130 -12.21 16.83 0.48
CA ILE A 130 -10.82 17.29 0.49
C ILE A 130 -10.58 18.22 -0.70
N GLU A 131 -11.01 17.84 -1.91
CA GLU A 131 -10.86 18.64 -3.13
C GLU A 131 -11.63 19.98 -3.02
N ALA A 132 -12.83 19.97 -2.44
CA ALA A 132 -13.58 21.21 -2.19
C ALA A 132 -12.83 22.14 -1.23
N ASN A 133 -12.23 21.59 -0.17
CA ASN A 133 -11.40 22.37 0.75
C ASN A 133 -10.18 22.99 0.03
N ILE A 134 -9.56 22.23 -0.90
CA ILE A 134 -8.42 22.74 -1.70
C ILE A 134 -8.88 23.86 -2.62
N GLN A 135 -10.00 23.69 -3.32
CA GLN A 135 -10.56 24.69 -4.22
C GLN A 135 -10.89 26.00 -3.48
N ALA A 136 -11.40 25.88 -2.25
CA ALA A 136 -11.73 27.03 -1.42
C ALA A 136 -10.52 27.87 -1.01
N LEU A 137 -9.28 27.38 -1.20
CA LEU A 137 -8.06 28.17 -0.97
C LEU A 137 -7.82 29.20 -2.09
N GLY A 138 -8.46 29.03 -3.25
CA GLY A 138 -8.26 29.90 -4.41
C GLY A 138 -6.84 29.77 -4.97
N ASP A 139 -6.35 30.83 -5.60
CA ASP A 139 -5.00 30.86 -6.20
C ASP A 139 -3.92 31.35 -5.22
N ALA A 140 -4.31 31.75 -4.00
CA ALA A 140 -3.35 32.26 -3.02
C ALA A 140 -2.37 31.16 -2.57
N PRO A 141 -1.07 31.46 -2.49
CA PRO A 141 -0.12 30.45 -2.01
C PRO A 141 -0.33 30.15 -0.52
N VAL A 142 -0.25 28.88 -0.16
CA VAL A 142 -0.26 28.45 1.24
C VAL A 142 1.17 28.60 1.78
N ALA A 143 1.32 29.36 2.85
CA ALA A 143 2.62 29.60 3.47
C ALA A 143 3.19 28.32 4.10
N ASP A 144 4.50 28.24 4.21
CA ASP A 144 5.16 27.17 4.95
C ASP A 144 4.88 27.37 6.46
N ALA A 145 4.66 26.26 7.15
CA ALA A 145 4.46 26.32 8.60
C ALA A 145 5.83 26.39 9.30
N ALA A 146 5.86 27.05 10.45
CA ALA A 146 7.07 27.14 11.27
C ALA A 146 7.47 25.76 11.78
N GLU A 147 8.76 25.56 11.96
CA GLU A 147 9.26 24.34 12.58
C GLU A 147 8.82 24.29 14.05
N PRO A 148 8.46 23.10 14.54
CA PRO A 148 8.00 22.98 15.92
C PRO A 148 9.18 23.15 16.89
N LYS A 149 8.86 23.58 18.11
CA LYS A 149 9.85 23.69 19.20
C LYS A 149 10.31 22.32 19.69
N GLU A 150 9.44 21.34 19.60
CA GLU A 150 9.71 19.97 20.03
C GLU A 150 9.44 19.01 18.87
N LYS A 151 10.17 17.91 18.83
CA LYS A 151 9.96 16.87 17.79
C LYS A 151 8.58 16.27 17.92
N PHE A 152 7.98 15.93 16.80
CA PHE A 152 6.72 15.21 16.76
C PHE A 152 6.92 13.76 17.23
N GLU A 153 5.85 13.17 17.70
CA GLU A 153 5.81 11.74 18.05
C GLU A 153 6.17 10.90 16.82
N GLU A 154 7.12 10.00 16.98
CA GLU A 154 7.51 9.04 15.94
C GLU A 154 6.87 7.69 16.21
N VAL A 155 6.41 7.04 15.14
CA VAL A 155 5.78 5.71 15.20
C VAL A 155 6.57 4.74 14.32
N ASP A 156 7.14 3.70 14.94
CA ASP A 156 7.72 2.58 14.19
C ASP A 156 6.62 1.57 13.89
N VAL A 157 6.16 1.56 12.65
CA VAL A 157 5.04 0.70 12.22
C VAL A 157 5.48 -0.75 11.97
N LYS A 158 6.79 -1.01 11.84
CA LYS A 158 7.30 -2.29 11.36
C LYS A 158 7.04 -3.44 12.34
N PRO A 159 7.39 -3.35 13.65
CA PRO A 159 7.23 -4.52 14.53
C PRO A 159 5.79 -5.00 14.65
N SER A 160 4.84 -4.09 14.80
CA SER A 160 3.42 -4.46 14.94
C SER A 160 2.88 -5.07 13.65
N TYR A 161 3.31 -4.53 12.50
CA TYR A 161 2.87 -5.04 11.20
C TYR A 161 3.44 -6.44 10.93
N LEU A 162 4.75 -6.66 11.17
CA LEU A 162 5.37 -7.98 10.99
C LEU A 162 4.71 -9.03 11.91
N LYS A 163 4.42 -8.64 13.16
CA LYS A 163 3.67 -9.54 14.06
C LYS A 163 2.31 -9.89 13.46
N ARG A 164 1.60 -8.89 12.90
CA ARG A 164 0.29 -9.14 12.27
C ARG A 164 0.41 -10.11 11.10
N LEU A 165 1.44 -9.97 10.26
CA LEU A 165 1.67 -10.91 9.15
C LEU A 165 1.90 -12.33 9.67
N ALA A 166 2.70 -12.49 10.75
CA ALA A 166 2.94 -13.80 11.36
C ALA A 166 1.66 -14.42 11.93
N ASP A 167 0.71 -13.58 12.38
CA ASP A 167 -0.58 -14.08 12.89
C ASP A 167 -1.50 -14.55 11.74
N LEU A 168 -1.30 -14.04 10.52
CA LEU A 168 -2.15 -14.35 9.37
C LEU A 168 -1.64 -15.53 8.53
N VAL A 169 -0.34 -15.76 8.52
CA VAL A 169 0.31 -16.77 7.64
C VAL A 169 0.88 -17.91 8.48
N ASP A 170 0.71 -19.15 8.02
CA ASP A 170 1.33 -20.30 8.69
C ASP A 170 2.82 -20.39 8.30
N LEU A 171 3.63 -19.54 8.93
CA LEU A 171 5.07 -19.49 8.68
C LEU A 171 5.78 -20.78 9.07
N LYS A 172 5.20 -21.59 9.97
CA LYS A 172 5.75 -22.91 10.31
C LYS A 172 5.59 -23.90 9.16
N ALA A 173 4.47 -23.85 8.45
CA ALA A 173 4.29 -24.69 7.26
C ALA A 173 5.27 -24.26 6.16
N VAL A 174 5.46 -22.94 5.97
CA VAL A 174 6.43 -22.43 4.99
C VAL A 174 7.85 -22.92 5.34
N GLN A 175 8.25 -22.79 6.60
CA GLN A 175 9.56 -23.28 7.08
C GLN A 175 9.74 -24.79 6.81
N LYS A 176 8.73 -25.58 7.18
CA LYS A 176 8.79 -27.05 7.04
C LYS A 176 8.88 -27.51 5.60
N SER A 177 8.36 -26.73 4.66
CA SER A 177 8.43 -27.07 3.23
C SER A 177 9.86 -27.04 2.69
N GLY A 178 10.78 -26.34 3.37
CA GLY A 178 12.15 -26.17 2.90
C GLY A 178 12.26 -25.28 1.66
N ILE A 179 11.22 -24.53 1.34
CA ILE A 179 11.21 -23.68 0.15
C ILE A 179 12.27 -22.59 0.26
N LYS A 180 12.97 -22.36 -0.84
CA LYS A 180 13.87 -21.21 -0.99
C LYS A 180 13.15 -20.14 -1.79
N VAL A 181 13.29 -18.90 -1.39
CA VAL A 181 12.58 -17.77 -1.98
C VAL A 181 13.58 -16.72 -2.45
N VAL A 182 13.30 -16.07 -3.59
CA VAL A 182 13.95 -14.81 -3.96
C VAL A 182 12.92 -13.70 -3.76
N PHE A 183 13.31 -12.64 -3.07
CA PHE A 183 12.45 -11.47 -2.84
C PHE A 183 13.03 -10.24 -3.54
N ASP A 184 12.19 -9.56 -4.31
CA ASP A 184 12.54 -8.35 -5.05
C ASP A 184 11.61 -7.21 -4.63
N PRO A 185 12.04 -6.33 -3.70
CA PRO A 185 11.24 -5.17 -3.32
C PRO A 185 11.26 -4.02 -4.35
N PHE A 186 11.90 -4.20 -5.51
CA PHE A 186 12.03 -3.13 -6.53
C PHE A 186 12.50 -1.81 -5.90
N TRP A 187 13.55 -1.87 -5.04
CA TRP A 187 14.10 -0.71 -4.29
C TRP A 187 13.05 0.01 -3.41
N GLY A 188 11.83 -0.56 -3.29
CA GLY A 188 10.66 0.05 -2.70
C GLY A 188 10.55 -0.05 -1.18
N ALA A 189 9.35 0.19 -0.69
CA ALA A 189 9.06 0.28 0.74
C ALA A 189 9.07 -1.07 1.47
N ALA A 190 8.98 -2.21 0.74
CA ALA A 190 9.00 -3.54 1.35
C ALA A 190 10.38 -4.01 1.79
N ARG A 191 11.45 -3.24 1.53
CA ARG A 191 12.81 -3.57 1.97
C ARG A 191 12.84 -3.78 3.48
N GLY A 192 13.36 -4.93 3.89
CA GLY A 192 13.45 -5.29 5.29
C GLY A 192 12.12 -5.73 5.92
N TYR A 193 11.04 -5.90 5.16
CA TYR A 193 9.76 -6.41 5.66
C TYR A 193 9.60 -7.90 5.34
N SER A 194 9.15 -8.24 4.13
CA SER A 194 8.85 -9.63 3.79
C SER A 194 10.06 -10.56 3.92
N CYS A 195 11.23 -10.12 3.44
CA CYS A 195 12.44 -10.91 3.59
C CYS A 195 12.84 -11.11 5.06
N HIS A 196 12.60 -10.11 5.90
CA HIS A 196 12.94 -10.16 7.32
C HIS A 196 12.07 -11.21 8.05
N ILE A 197 10.74 -11.14 7.90
CA ILE A 197 9.83 -12.07 8.59
C ILE A 197 10.07 -13.52 8.14
N LEU A 198 10.31 -13.73 6.84
CA LEU A 198 10.61 -15.07 6.33
C LEU A 198 11.91 -15.62 6.94
N ARG A 199 12.97 -14.80 6.95
CA ARG A 199 14.27 -15.19 7.55
C ARG A 199 14.16 -15.48 9.06
N GLU A 200 13.44 -14.64 9.79
CA GLU A 200 13.20 -14.84 11.24
C GLU A 200 12.53 -16.19 11.51
N HIS A 201 11.73 -16.66 10.57
CA HIS A 201 11.04 -17.96 10.71
C HIS A 201 11.80 -19.09 9.98
N GLY A 202 13.09 -18.90 9.66
CA GLY A 202 13.95 -19.95 9.17
C GLY A 202 13.77 -20.30 7.69
N VAL A 203 13.18 -19.42 6.89
CA VAL A 203 13.06 -19.60 5.44
C VAL A 203 14.32 -19.05 4.77
N GLU A 204 14.89 -19.76 3.83
CA GLU A 204 16.05 -19.30 3.06
C GLU A 204 15.59 -18.28 2.03
N VAL A 205 16.01 -17.01 2.21
CA VAL A 205 15.58 -15.89 1.33
C VAL A 205 16.82 -15.18 0.78
N ALA A 206 16.97 -15.18 -0.54
CA ALA A 206 17.89 -14.29 -1.24
C ALA A 206 17.13 -13.03 -1.69
N THR A 207 17.83 -11.93 -1.84
CA THR A 207 17.19 -10.67 -2.27
C THR A 207 17.92 -10.08 -3.47
N VAL A 208 17.17 -9.35 -4.30
CA VAL A 208 17.70 -8.46 -5.34
C VAL A 208 17.08 -7.08 -5.10
N HIS A 209 17.72 -6.02 -5.58
CA HIS A 209 17.23 -4.63 -5.46
C HIS A 209 16.84 -4.23 -4.01
N ASP A 210 17.49 -4.83 -3.00
CA ASP A 210 17.18 -4.63 -1.58
C ASP A 210 18.09 -3.53 -0.96
N TYR A 211 18.15 -2.39 -1.65
CA TYR A 211 18.83 -1.18 -1.19
C TYR A 211 18.05 0.03 -1.69
N ARG A 212 18.28 1.19 -1.09
CA ARG A 212 17.56 2.39 -1.51
C ARG A 212 18.14 2.94 -2.82
N ASP A 213 17.30 3.09 -3.81
CA ASP A 213 17.59 3.84 -5.05
C ASP A 213 16.35 4.66 -5.38
N VAL A 214 16.46 5.97 -5.30
CA VAL A 214 15.32 6.88 -5.57
C VAL A 214 14.93 6.90 -7.06
N LEU A 215 15.79 6.33 -7.93
CA LEU A 215 15.51 6.20 -9.36
C LEU A 215 14.95 4.82 -9.72
N PHE A 216 14.83 3.89 -8.76
CA PHE A 216 14.30 2.53 -8.99
C PHE A 216 14.97 1.85 -10.19
N GLY A 217 16.32 1.95 -10.28
CA GLY A 217 17.05 1.37 -11.40
C GLY A 217 16.79 2.05 -12.75
N GLY A 218 16.12 3.20 -12.75
CA GLY A 218 15.83 3.97 -13.96
C GLY A 218 14.51 3.62 -14.65
N HIS A 219 13.61 2.90 -13.96
CA HIS A 219 12.30 2.53 -14.51
C HIS A 219 11.23 2.53 -13.41
N ALA A 220 10.00 2.28 -13.80
CA ALA A 220 8.88 2.16 -12.84
C ALA A 220 9.14 0.98 -11.89
N PRO A 221 8.92 1.14 -10.58
CA PRO A 221 9.04 0.00 -9.63
C PRO A 221 7.76 -0.84 -9.68
N GLU A 222 7.58 -1.58 -10.76
CA GLU A 222 6.38 -2.37 -11.04
C GLU A 222 6.77 -3.84 -11.27
N PRO A 223 6.18 -4.79 -10.52
CA PRO A 223 6.59 -6.19 -10.60
C PRO A 223 5.98 -6.93 -11.79
N ASP A 224 6.27 -6.42 -12.99
CA ASP A 224 5.85 -6.99 -14.26
C ASP A 224 6.90 -7.97 -14.81
N ASP A 225 6.46 -8.96 -15.57
CA ASP A 225 7.30 -10.04 -16.08
C ASP A 225 8.60 -9.54 -16.74
N HIS A 226 8.50 -8.49 -17.56
CA HIS A 226 9.65 -7.97 -18.31
C HIS A 226 10.68 -7.26 -17.41
N LEU A 227 10.32 -6.88 -16.19
CA LEU A 227 11.21 -6.23 -15.23
C LEU A 227 11.81 -7.22 -14.21
N LEU A 228 11.33 -8.46 -14.17
CA LEU A 228 11.74 -9.46 -13.18
C LEU A 228 12.99 -10.27 -13.59
N GLY A 229 13.74 -9.80 -14.60
CA GLY A 229 14.93 -10.50 -15.09
C GLY A 229 15.92 -10.85 -13.98
N LYS A 230 16.27 -9.88 -13.13
CA LYS A 230 17.23 -10.10 -12.02
C LYS A 230 16.69 -11.06 -10.96
N CYS A 231 15.40 -11.00 -10.68
CA CYS A 231 14.76 -11.96 -9.78
C CYS A 231 14.89 -13.38 -10.32
N LYS A 232 14.57 -13.59 -11.60
CA LYS A 232 14.66 -14.89 -12.27
C LYS A 232 16.10 -15.42 -12.35
N GLU A 233 17.08 -14.53 -12.62
CA GLU A 233 18.52 -14.89 -12.59
C GLU A 233 18.90 -15.39 -11.20
N LYS A 234 18.53 -14.64 -10.15
CA LYS A 234 18.84 -15.01 -8.77
C LYS A 234 18.16 -16.33 -8.36
N MET A 235 16.93 -16.57 -8.84
CA MET A 235 16.25 -17.85 -8.60
C MET A 235 17.07 -19.03 -9.18
N LYS A 236 17.58 -18.91 -10.41
CA LYS A 236 18.44 -19.95 -11.03
C LYS A 236 19.72 -20.16 -10.22
N GLU A 237 20.37 -19.06 -9.79
CA GLU A 237 21.62 -19.13 -9.01
C GLU A 237 21.43 -19.87 -7.68
N THR A 238 20.32 -19.65 -7.00
CA THR A 238 20.08 -20.17 -5.65
C THR A 238 19.27 -21.45 -5.62
N GLY A 239 18.68 -21.83 -6.75
CA GLY A 239 17.73 -22.95 -6.81
C GLY A 239 16.43 -22.63 -6.07
N ALA A 240 16.04 -21.36 -6.04
CA ALA A 240 14.78 -20.95 -5.37
C ALA A 240 13.57 -21.43 -6.16
N ALA A 241 12.58 -21.94 -5.43
CA ALA A 241 11.33 -22.43 -6.00
C ALA A 241 10.26 -21.35 -6.17
N LEU A 242 10.53 -20.16 -5.65
CA LEU A 242 9.54 -19.07 -5.68
C LEU A 242 10.25 -17.72 -5.73
N GLY A 243 9.84 -16.86 -6.66
CA GLY A 243 10.20 -15.45 -6.69
C GLY A 243 9.00 -14.62 -6.28
N ILE A 244 9.22 -13.66 -5.39
CA ILE A 244 8.19 -12.73 -4.93
C ILE A 244 8.72 -11.31 -5.15
N ALA A 245 7.89 -10.46 -5.74
CA ALA A 245 8.24 -9.06 -5.92
C ALA A 245 7.11 -8.14 -5.44
N THR A 246 7.47 -6.92 -5.07
CA THR A 246 6.47 -5.90 -4.71
C THR A 246 6.78 -4.60 -5.45
N ASP A 247 5.75 -3.76 -5.63
CA ASP A 247 5.96 -2.45 -6.24
C ASP A 247 6.53 -1.42 -5.24
N GLY A 248 6.62 -0.17 -5.67
CA GLY A 248 7.31 0.89 -4.92
C GLY A 248 6.79 1.14 -3.52
N ASP A 249 5.49 1.04 -3.28
CA ASP A 249 4.91 1.20 -1.94
C ASP A 249 4.34 -0.11 -1.39
N ALA A 250 4.61 -1.22 -2.08
CA ALA A 250 4.34 -2.59 -1.64
C ALA A 250 2.85 -2.88 -1.43
N ASP A 251 2.00 -2.30 -2.28
CA ASP A 251 0.57 -2.65 -2.30
C ASP A 251 0.22 -3.58 -3.47
N ARG A 252 1.22 -3.91 -4.33
CA ARG A 252 1.09 -4.87 -5.45
C ARG A 252 2.17 -5.92 -5.37
N PHE A 253 1.93 -7.05 -6.03
CA PHE A 253 2.84 -8.19 -6.02
C PHE A 253 3.13 -8.70 -7.42
N GLY A 254 4.26 -9.41 -7.56
CA GLY A 254 4.59 -10.24 -8.72
C GLY A 254 5.08 -11.59 -8.21
N ILE A 255 4.64 -12.67 -8.85
CA ILE A 255 5.01 -14.03 -8.44
C ILE A 255 5.68 -14.74 -9.64
N VAL A 256 6.80 -15.39 -9.36
CA VAL A 256 7.54 -16.20 -10.35
C VAL A 256 7.67 -17.63 -9.81
N ASP A 257 7.24 -18.60 -10.60
CA ASP A 257 7.38 -20.02 -10.26
C ASP A 257 8.85 -20.49 -10.43
N GLY A 258 9.18 -21.63 -9.86
CA GLY A 258 10.53 -22.19 -9.85
C GLY A 258 11.14 -22.41 -11.24
N ASP A 259 10.33 -22.55 -12.27
CA ASP A 259 10.80 -22.69 -13.66
C ASP A 259 11.02 -21.33 -14.36
N GLY A 260 10.76 -20.20 -13.66
CA GLY A 260 10.89 -18.85 -14.21
C GLY A 260 9.60 -18.30 -14.82
N THR A 261 8.50 -19.02 -14.77
CA THR A 261 7.21 -18.58 -15.30
C THR A 261 6.60 -17.51 -14.39
N PHE A 262 6.24 -16.37 -14.97
CA PHE A 262 5.50 -15.32 -14.24
C PHE A 262 4.05 -15.76 -14.07
N ILE A 263 3.58 -15.83 -12.84
CA ILE A 263 2.19 -16.19 -12.53
C ILE A 263 1.33 -14.93 -12.51
N GLN A 264 0.47 -14.78 -13.48
CA GLN A 264 -0.40 -13.61 -13.61
C GLN A 264 -1.23 -13.37 -12.34
N PRO A 265 -1.40 -12.12 -11.89
CA PRO A 265 -2.18 -11.83 -10.69
C PRO A 265 -3.56 -12.47 -10.66
N ASN A 266 -4.20 -12.56 -11.80
CA ASN A 266 -5.50 -13.22 -11.94
C ASN A 266 -5.48 -14.68 -11.44
N TYR A 267 -4.40 -15.42 -11.75
CA TYR A 267 -4.26 -16.80 -11.28
C TYR A 267 -3.92 -16.85 -9.79
N VAL A 268 -3.09 -15.92 -9.32
CA VAL A 268 -2.72 -15.87 -7.90
C VAL A 268 -3.97 -15.63 -7.04
N ILE A 269 -4.84 -14.69 -7.44
CA ILE A 269 -6.08 -14.40 -6.72
C ILE A 269 -6.98 -15.66 -6.68
N ALA A 270 -7.13 -16.33 -7.82
CA ALA A 270 -7.95 -17.52 -7.90
C ALA A 270 -7.39 -18.66 -7.05
N LEU A 271 -6.06 -18.91 -7.13
CA LEU A 271 -5.38 -19.92 -6.32
C LEU A 271 -5.53 -19.67 -4.82
N LEU A 272 -5.34 -18.40 -4.41
CA LEU A 272 -5.46 -18.05 -2.99
C LEU A 272 -6.91 -18.18 -2.51
N PHE A 273 -7.88 -17.82 -3.35
CA PHE A 273 -9.28 -17.98 -3.00
C PHE A 273 -9.59 -19.47 -2.75
N ASP A 274 -9.24 -20.32 -3.69
CA ASP A 274 -9.44 -21.77 -3.57
C ASP A 274 -8.74 -22.32 -2.31
N TYR A 275 -7.48 -21.96 -2.13
CA TYR A 275 -6.66 -22.38 -0.98
C TYR A 275 -7.30 -21.95 0.36
N LEU A 276 -7.75 -20.70 0.48
CA LEU A 276 -8.33 -20.20 1.73
C LEU A 276 -9.65 -20.91 2.07
N VAL A 277 -10.47 -21.18 1.06
CA VAL A 277 -11.73 -21.91 1.26
C VAL A 277 -11.43 -23.35 1.72
N GLU A 278 -10.52 -24.03 1.04
CA GLU A 278 -10.21 -25.44 1.31
C GLU A 278 -9.47 -25.64 2.63
N THR A 279 -8.50 -24.77 2.95
CA THR A 279 -7.62 -24.99 4.11
C THR A 279 -8.12 -24.28 5.38
N ARG A 280 -8.79 -23.14 5.25
CA ARG A 280 -9.30 -22.39 6.40
C ARG A 280 -10.78 -22.63 6.64
N GLY A 281 -11.47 -23.24 5.69
CA GLY A 281 -12.91 -23.47 5.79
C GLY A 281 -13.73 -22.18 5.78
N TRP A 282 -13.15 -21.07 5.30
CA TRP A 282 -13.84 -19.78 5.26
C TRP A 282 -14.92 -19.80 4.17
N ARG A 283 -16.13 -19.38 4.51
CA ARG A 283 -17.29 -19.45 3.61
C ARG A 283 -17.94 -18.07 3.36
N ASN A 284 -17.28 -16.99 3.80
CA ASN A 284 -17.69 -15.64 3.44
C ASN A 284 -17.55 -15.47 1.92
N GLY A 285 -18.07 -14.40 1.36
CA GLY A 285 -18.01 -14.12 -0.07
C GLY A 285 -16.60 -13.99 -0.63
N VAL A 286 -16.49 -13.79 -1.93
CA VAL A 286 -15.26 -13.39 -2.62
C VAL A 286 -15.55 -12.11 -3.40
N ALA A 287 -14.59 -11.19 -3.50
CA ALA A 287 -14.76 -9.97 -4.28
C ALA A 287 -13.72 -9.86 -5.40
N LYS A 288 -14.15 -9.32 -6.53
CA LYS A 288 -13.25 -8.98 -7.63
C LYS A 288 -13.72 -7.73 -8.35
N SER A 289 -12.80 -7.01 -9.01
CA SER A 289 -13.23 -5.94 -9.92
C SER A 289 -13.83 -6.52 -11.20
N VAL A 290 -14.62 -5.72 -11.91
CA VAL A 290 -15.19 -6.13 -13.21
C VAL A 290 -14.13 -6.51 -14.24
N ALA A 291 -12.89 -6.00 -14.08
CA ALA A 291 -11.78 -6.29 -14.99
C ALA A 291 -11.02 -7.57 -14.63
N THR A 292 -11.28 -8.14 -13.45
CA THR A 292 -10.58 -9.34 -12.94
C THR A 292 -11.21 -10.61 -13.53
N THR A 293 -10.40 -11.65 -13.62
CA THR A 293 -10.74 -12.91 -14.31
C THR A 293 -12.05 -13.55 -13.85
N ASN A 294 -12.77 -14.14 -14.81
CA ASN A 294 -13.95 -14.97 -14.53
C ASN A 294 -13.60 -16.35 -13.93
N LEU A 295 -12.33 -16.69 -13.79
CA LEU A 295 -11.92 -17.87 -13.03
C LEU A 295 -12.42 -17.77 -11.57
N VAL A 296 -12.42 -16.56 -10.99
CA VAL A 296 -12.97 -16.33 -9.65
C VAL A 296 -14.49 -16.64 -9.62
N ASN A 297 -15.22 -16.29 -10.68
CA ASN A 297 -16.65 -16.63 -10.79
C ASN A 297 -16.87 -18.15 -10.76
N ALA A 298 -16.08 -18.89 -11.56
CA ALA A 298 -16.19 -20.34 -11.64
C ALA A 298 -15.88 -21.01 -10.29
N LEU A 299 -14.86 -20.53 -9.58
CA LEU A 299 -14.51 -21.03 -8.24
C LEU A 299 -15.60 -20.68 -7.21
N ALA A 300 -16.17 -19.48 -7.28
CA ALA A 300 -17.26 -19.08 -6.37
C ALA A 300 -18.47 -20.00 -6.56
N GLU A 301 -18.83 -20.29 -7.81
CA GLU A 301 -19.89 -21.26 -8.14
C GLU A 301 -19.56 -22.66 -7.62
N PHE A 302 -18.35 -23.14 -7.88
CA PHE A 302 -17.89 -24.47 -7.45
C PHE A 302 -17.97 -24.64 -5.94
N HIS A 303 -17.50 -23.62 -5.19
CA HIS A 303 -17.53 -23.64 -3.72
C HIS A 303 -18.87 -23.22 -3.11
N LYS A 304 -19.82 -22.78 -3.95
CA LYS A 304 -21.13 -22.23 -3.51
C LYS A 304 -20.96 -21.05 -2.56
N ILE A 305 -20.10 -20.10 -2.95
CA ILE A 305 -19.74 -18.90 -2.19
C ILE A 305 -20.23 -17.66 -2.97
N GLU A 306 -20.75 -16.68 -2.25
CA GLU A 306 -21.27 -15.44 -2.85
C GLU A 306 -20.14 -14.66 -3.53
N LEU A 307 -20.40 -14.22 -4.78
CA LEU A 307 -19.48 -13.39 -5.54
C LEU A 307 -19.94 -11.93 -5.50
N HIS A 308 -19.03 -11.03 -5.13
CA HIS A 308 -19.23 -9.58 -5.18
C HIS A 308 -18.38 -9.01 -6.31
N GLU A 309 -19.02 -8.55 -7.38
CA GLU A 309 -18.31 -7.89 -8.48
C GLU A 309 -18.38 -6.37 -8.27
N THR A 310 -17.23 -5.69 -8.22
CA THR A 310 -17.13 -4.26 -7.91
C THR A 310 -16.65 -3.48 -9.12
N PRO A 311 -16.90 -2.16 -9.17
CA PRO A 311 -16.16 -1.30 -10.09
C PRO A 311 -14.66 -1.39 -9.81
N VAL A 312 -13.82 -1.01 -10.76
CA VAL A 312 -12.36 -0.92 -10.57
C VAL A 312 -12.05 0.11 -9.47
N GLY A 313 -11.20 -0.27 -8.54
CA GLY A 313 -10.77 0.56 -7.42
C GLY A 313 -10.88 -0.18 -6.10
N PHE A 314 -9.74 -0.39 -5.46
CA PHE A 314 -9.63 -1.27 -4.30
C PHE A 314 -10.49 -0.84 -3.10
N LYS A 315 -10.85 0.44 -3.01
CA LYS A 315 -11.71 0.98 -1.94
C LYS A 315 -13.05 0.23 -1.80
N TYR A 316 -13.60 -0.27 -2.91
CA TYR A 316 -14.86 -1.04 -2.86
C TYR A 316 -14.65 -2.42 -2.23
N ILE A 317 -13.51 -3.04 -2.52
CA ILE A 317 -13.11 -4.31 -1.90
C ILE A 317 -12.83 -4.08 -0.40
N GLY A 318 -12.17 -2.97 -0.06
CA GLY A 318 -11.90 -2.59 1.32
C GLY A 318 -13.15 -2.50 2.19
N GLU A 319 -14.26 -1.96 1.63
CA GLU A 319 -15.54 -1.95 2.36
C GLU A 319 -16.03 -3.36 2.69
N LEU A 320 -15.90 -4.30 1.76
CA LEU A 320 -16.36 -5.69 1.96
C LEU A 320 -15.50 -6.41 3.01
N ILE A 321 -14.18 -6.18 3.00
CA ILE A 321 -13.27 -6.71 4.03
C ILE A 321 -13.65 -6.16 5.41
N ASN A 322 -13.91 -4.87 5.52
CA ASN A 322 -14.30 -4.23 6.80
C ASN A 322 -15.60 -4.80 7.35
N LYS A 323 -16.51 -5.22 6.49
CA LYS A 323 -17.80 -5.82 6.87
C LYS A 323 -17.68 -7.32 7.16
N ASP A 324 -16.48 -7.90 7.07
CA ASP A 324 -16.23 -9.35 7.14
C ASP A 324 -17.10 -10.13 6.11
N ALA A 325 -17.36 -9.50 4.98
CA ALA A 325 -18.25 -10.07 3.95
C ALA A 325 -17.53 -11.04 3.02
N ILE A 326 -16.18 -10.96 2.94
CA ILE A 326 -15.42 -11.74 1.96
C ILE A 326 -14.18 -12.40 2.59
N VAL A 327 -13.77 -13.56 2.04
CA VAL A 327 -12.53 -14.26 2.42
C VAL A 327 -11.31 -13.63 1.76
N ILE A 328 -11.48 -13.14 0.53
CA ILE A 328 -10.43 -12.49 -0.26
C ILE A 328 -11.09 -11.55 -1.26
N GLY A 329 -10.42 -10.47 -1.55
CA GLY A 329 -10.78 -9.62 -2.68
C GLY A 329 -9.55 -9.20 -3.43
N GLY A 330 -9.65 -9.09 -4.76
CA GLY A 330 -8.49 -8.75 -5.57
C GLY A 330 -8.83 -8.11 -6.90
N GLU A 331 -7.81 -7.48 -7.47
CA GLU A 331 -7.89 -6.83 -8.79
C GLU A 331 -6.78 -7.36 -9.70
N GLU A 332 -7.06 -7.39 -10.99
CA GLU A 332 -6.11 -7.80 -12.04
C GLU A 332 -4.80 -7.00 -12.01
N SER A 333 -4.84 -5.82 -11.40
CA SER A 333 -3.69 -4.93 -11.22
C SER A 333 -2.71 -5.38 -10.12
N ALA A 334 -2.88 -6.61 -9.62
CA ALA A 334 -2.01 -7.24 -8.61
C ALA A 334 -2.20 -6.66 -7.20
N GLY A 335 -3.37 -6.13 -6.89
CA GLY A 335 -3.75 -5.79 -5.51
C GLY A 335 -4.71 -6.83 -4.96
N LEU A 336 -4.49 -7.30 -3.73
CA LEU A 336 -5.42 -8.19 -3.04
C LEU A 336 -5.38 -7.97 -1.54
N THR A 337 -6.44 -8.38 -0.86
CA THR A 337 -6.47 -8.46 0.60
C THR A 337 -7.26 -9.68 1.03
N ILE A 338 -6.96 -10.20 2.21
CA ILE A 338 -7.63 -11.39 2.76
C ILE A 338 -8.34 -11.03 4.07
N ARG A 339 -9.30 -11.85 4.42
CA ARG A 339 -10.06 -11.76 5.66
C ARG A 339 -9.14 -11.61 6.88
N GLY A 340 -9.43 -10.64 7.72
CA GLY A 340 -8.65 -10.37 8.93
C GLY A 340 -7.45 -9.45 8.71
N HIS A 341 -7.15 -9.08 7.48
CA HIS A 341 -6.11 -8.10 7.18
C HIS A 341 -6.71 -6.68 7.07
N VAL A 342 -5.94 -5.73 6.58
CA VAL A 342 -6.40 -4.33 6.42
C VAL A 342 -7.23 -4.17 5.14
N PRO A 343 -8.07 -3.17 5.07
CA PRO A 343 -8.90 -2.91 3.87
C PRO A 343 -8.11 -2.16 2.79
N GLU A 344 -6.86 -2.60 2.58
CA GLU A 344 -5.91 -2.01 1.63
C GLU A 344 -5.14 -3.10 0.91
N UNK A 345 -4.73 -2.88 -0.30
CA UNK A 345 -4.00 -3.81 -1.03
C UNK A 345 -2.86 -4.26 -0.24
N UNK A 346 -2.82 -5.35 0.03
CA UNK A 346 -1.78 -5.90 0.78
C UNK A 346 -1.14 -6.99 0.07
N UNK A 347 -0.33 -6.80 -0.48
CA UNK A 347 0.53 -7.67 -1.14
C UNK A 347 1.61 -8.19 -0.29
N UNK A 348 1.68 -7.61 0.50
CA UNK A 348 2.72 -7.93 1.40
C UNK A 348 2.67 -9.09 2.17
#